data_179cf9f78217a0d343311f86578901fb
#
_entry.id   179cf9f78217a0d343311f86578901fb
#
_cell.length_a   1.000
_cell.length_b   1.000
_cell.length_c   1.000
_cell.angle_alpha   90.00
_cell.angle_beta   90.00
_cell.angle_gamma   90.00
#
_symmetry.space_group_name_H-M   'P 1'
#
loop_
_entity.id
_entity.type
_entity.pdbx_description
1 polymer ?
#
loop_
_entity_poly.entity_id
_entity_poly.type
_entity_poly.pdbx_seq_one_letter_code
_entity_poly.pdbx_strand_id
1 'polypeptide(L)'
;MRSTLFALLAFAAVGQAEQFDYYTHPVLSKAIADGTIKEFKELTSDQVGDYASALADSSSAFLVVMTNDKRLAKILAQPARQKIGADKQAAMLLIDKYTTYKGTSDRAVQSSGTNTHLYPGLHLSLDFGQVVPEAIGGDLIVVAGDKDPNAFVVKPLKDAKLYVVTKPIAGVVPKKAPKLVVGEAFEPRFFAGRYKLHDDGRRSGMLKVEVNDAGEITGTFTSDKDGREYEVQGKSGTPKHAVTFTIKYPATTQTFTGYMFSGDGKAIAGTAKMVEREAAFYAVRLED
;
A
#
# COMPACT_ATOMS: atom_id res chain seq x y z
N MET A 1 37.79 17.19 -0.37
CA MET A 1 37.73 15.73 -0.14
C MET A 1 36.91 15.45 1.12
N ARG A 2 35.67 15.02 0.94
CA ARG A 2 34.82 14.30 1.94
C ARG A 2 33.41 14.20 1.39
N SER A 3 33.22 13.24 0.51
CA SER A 3 31.89 12.81 0.07
C SER A 3 31.99 11.30 -0.06
N THR A 4 31.43 10.58 0.89
CA THR A 4 30.97 9.18 0.75
C THR A 4 30.59 8.70 2.13
N LEU A 5 29.32 8.74 2.46
CA LEU A 5 28.65 7.84 3.40
C LEU A 5 27.15 8.16 3.50
N PHE A 6 26.40 7.90 2.45
CA PHE A 6 24.92 7.89 2.51
C PHE A 6 24.32 6.94 1.46
N ALA A 7 24.76 5.68 1.46
CA ALA A 7 24.22 4.71 0.52
C ALA A 7 23.99 3.31 1.11
N LEU A 8 23.86 3.16 2.42
CA LEU A 8 23.78 1.80 3.01
C LEU A 8 22.54 1.53 3.89
N LEU A 9 21.56 2.42 3.92
CA LEU A 9 20.35 2.23 4.76
C LEU A 9 19.09 1.81 4.02
N ALA A 10 19.15 1.63 2.69
CA ALA A 10 17.96 1.30 1.91
C ALA A 10 17.73 -0.21 1.69
N PHE A 11 18.68 -1.08 2.05
CA PHE A 11 18.57 -2.53 1.75
C PHE A 11 17.95 -3.39 2.86
N ALA A 12 17.86 -2.91 4.09
CA ALA A 12 17.30 -3.68 5.20
C ALA A 12 15.76 -3.74 5.20
N ALA A 13 15.09 -2.82 4.55
CA ALA A 13 13.62 -2.74 4.57
C ALA A 13 12.93 -3.78 3.66
N VAL A 14 13.64 -4.35 2.68
CA VAL A 14 13.04 -5.27 1.70
C VAL A 14 12.85 -6.68 2.29
N GLY A 15 13.70 -7.12 3.22
CA GLY A 15 13.61 -8.45 3.83
C GLY A 15 12.46 -8.59 4.84
N GLN A 16 12.13 -7.53 5.57
CA GLN A 16 11.09 -7.57 6.62
C GLN A 16 9.66 -7.68 6.05
N ALA A 17 9.41 -7.09 4.88
CA ALA A 17 8.12 -7.21 4.22
C ALA A 17 7.82 -8.66 3.80
N GLU A 18 8.84 -9.41 3.42
CA GLU A 18 8.69 -10.76 2.90
C GLU A 18 8.15 -11.74 3.95
N GLN A 19 8.71 -11.79 5.15
CA GLN A 19 8.25 -12.73 6.17
C GLN A 19 6.84 -12.42 6.67
N PHE A 20 6.51 -11.15 6.87
CA PHE A 20 5.18 -10.72 7.25
C PHE A 20 4.11 -11.17 6.25
N ASP A 21 4.42 -11.13 4.97
CA ASP A 21 3.47 -11.45 3.91
C ASP A 21 3.31 -12.99 3.71
N TYR A 22 4.34 -13.79 4.04
CA TYR A 22 4.26 -15.25 3.94
C TYR A 22 3.51 -15.93 5.07
N TYR A 23 3.47 -15.33 6.24
CA TYR A 23 2.68 -15.85 7.36
C TYR A 23 1.21 -15.46 7.19
N THR A 24 0.53 -16.23 6.36
CA THR A 24 -0.87 -16.05 6.00
C THR A 24 -1.80 -16.54 7.10
N HIS A 25 -3.10 -16.18 7.04
CA HIS A 25 -4.09 -16.64 8.02
C HIS A 25 -4.09 -18.17 8.21
N PRO A 26 -4.14 -19.01 7.16
CA PRO A 26 -4.12 -20.46 7.34
C PRO A 26 -2.84 -20.97 8.00
N VAL A 27 -1.69 -20.41 7.67
CA VAL A 27 -0.39 -20.77 8.24
C VAL A 27 -0.39 -20.49 9.75
N LEU A 28 -0.78 -19.29 10.14
CA LEU A 28 -0.79 -18.87 11.54
C LEU A 28 -1.86 -19.62 12.35
N SER A 29 -3.06 -19.82 11.82
CA SER A 29 -4.12 -20.59 12.46
C SER A 29 -3.69 -22.04 12.72
N LYS A 30 -3.03 -22.67 11.73
CA LYS A 30 -2.47 -24.00 11.90
C LYS A 30 -1.38 -24.02 12.96
N ALA A 31 -0.45 -23.06 12.95
CA ALA A 31 0.64 -22.97 13.90
C ALA A 31 0.16 -22.72 15.35
N ILE A 32 -0.97 -22.03 15.53
CA ILE A 32 -1.65 -21.92 16.83
C ILE A 32 -2.26 -23.28 17.24
N ALA A 33 -3.00 -23.90 16.35
CA ALA A 33 -3.73 -25.13 16.64
C ALA A 33 -2.81 -26.32 16.98
N ASP A 34 -1.63 -26.41 16.35
CA ASP A 34 -0.64 -27.46 16.60
C ASP A 34 0.40 -27.09 17.69
N GLY A 35 0.27 -25.90 18.32
CA GLY A 35 1.15 -25.45 19.38
C GLY A 35 2.56 -25.06 18.92
N THR A 36 2.77 -24.86 17.61
CA THR A 36 4.06 -24.39 17.06
C THR A 36 4.42 -22.99 17.54
N ILE A 37 3.43 -22.11 17.68
CA ILE A 37 3.56 -20.80 18.32
C ILE A 37 2.88 -20.80 19.68
N LYS A 38 3.54 -20.17 20.66
CA LYS A 38 3.11 -20.22 22.07
C LYS A 38 2.27 -19.01 22.43
N GLU A 39 1.26 -19.26 23.28
CA GLU A 39 0.45 -18.21 23.91
C GLU A 39 1.24 -17.58 25.08
N PHE A 40 1.13 -16.27 25.20
CA PHE A 40 1.70 -15.47 26.28
C PHE A 40 0.61 -14.68 26.99
N LYS A 41 0.62 -14.67 28.31
CA LYS A 41 -0.27 -13.83 29.11
C LYS A 41 0.14 -12.35 29.04
N GLU A 42 1.44 -12.13 28.91
CA GLU A 42 2.05 -10.79 28.79
C GLU A 42 3.44 -10.92 28.18
N LEU A 43 3.95 -9.82 27.62
CA LEU A 43 5.31 -9.70 27.10
C LEU A 43 5.94 -8.43 27.65
N THR A 44 7.11 -8.54 28.25
CA THR A 44 7.92 -7.37 28.64
C THR A 44 8.58 -6.74 27.41
N SER A 45 8.94 -5.46 27.50
CA SER A 45 9.73 -4.77 26.46
C SER A 45 10.99 -5.53 26.06
N ASP A 46 11.69 -6.13 27.06
CA ASP A 46 12.91 -6.90 26.80
C ASP A 46 12.59 -8.18 26.00
N GLN A 47 11.54 -8.91 26.37
CA GLN A 47 11.09 -10.08 25.62
C GLN A 47 10.69 -9.72 24.17
N VAL A 48 10.01 -8.59 23.97
CA VAL A 48 9.71 -8.11 22.62
C VAL A 48 11.00 -7.83 21.85
N GLY A 49 12.01 -7.21 22.49
CA GLY A 49 13.32 -6.99 21.91
C GLY A 49 14.07 -8.29 21.57
N ASP A 50 14.07 -9.27 22.49
CA ASP A 50 14.69 -10.57 22.28
C ASP A 50 14.06 -11.34 21.11
N TYR A 51 12.73 -11.31 21.01
CA TYR A 51 12.01 -11.98 19.91
C TYR A 51 12.13 -11.25 18.57
N ALA A 52 12.51 -9.98 18.55
CA ALA A 52 12.81 -9.26 17.33
C ALA A 52 13.97 -9.88 16.54
N SER A 53 14.94 -10.50 17.25
CA SER A 53 16.07 -11.19 16.64
C SER A 53 15.80 -12.66 16.31
N ALA A 54 14.64 -13.21 16.70
CA ALA A 54 14.32 -14.63 16.54
C ALA A 54 13.99 -15.04 15.08
N LEU A 55 13.60 -14.07 14.27
CA LEU A 55 13.39 -14.27 12.83
C LEU A 55 14.55 -13.61 12.09
N ALA A 56 15.23 -14.38 11.25
CA ALA A 56 16.33 -13.88 10.45
C ALA A 56 15.91 -12.62 9.67
N ASP A 57 16.76 -11.62 9.67
CA ASP A 57 16.59 -10.35 8.97
C ASP A 57 15.43 -9.47 9.47
N SER A 58 14.88 -9.72 10.68
CA SER A 58 13.84 -8.88 11.28
C SER A 58 14.43 -8.04 12.43
N SER A 59 14.09 -6.75 12.48
CA SER A 59 14.31 -5.88 13.65
C SER A 59 13.09 -5.83 14.58
N SER A 60 12.02 -6.56 14.26
CA SER A 60 10.74 -6.54 14.94
C SER A 60 10.28 -7.93 15.32
N ALA A 61 9.73 -8.09 16.51
CA ALA A 61 9.08 -9.30 16.95
C ALA A 61 7.82 -9.55 16.10
N PHE A 62 7.59 -10.81 15.73
CA PHE A 62 6.38 -11.21 15.06
C PHE A 62 5.36 -11.70 16.08
N LEU A 63 4.37 -10.86 16.35
CA LEU A 63 3.28 -11.14 17.25
C LEU A 63 2.04 -11.58 16.46
N VAL A 64 1.25 -12.46 17.06
CA VAL A 64 -0.05 -12.86 16.53
C VAL A 64 -1.08 -12.65 17.63
N VAL A 65 -2.20 -12.04 17.29
CA VAL A 65 -3.28 -11.79 18.24
C VAL A 65 -4.57 -12.40 17.72
N MET A 66 -5.20 -13.21 18.54
CA MET A 66 -6.61 -13.53 18.38
C MET A 66 -7.40 -12.44 19.08
N THR A 67 -8.13 -11.62 18.32
CA THR A 67 -8.88 -10.48 18.85
C THR A 67 -10.08 -10.91 19.68
N ASN A 68 -10.70 -9.98 20.38
CA ASN A 68 -11.94 -10.24 21.11
C ASN A 68 -13.07 -10.75 20.20
N ASP A 69 -13.10 -10.28 18.95
CA ASP A 69 -14.06 -10.72 17.92
C ASP A 69 -13.64 -12.03 17.23
N LYS A 70 -12.64 -12.74 17.79
CA LYS A 70 -12.12 -14.01 17.27
C LYS A 70 -11.52 -13.90 15.86
N ARG A 71 -11.02 -12.74 15.52
CA ARG A 71 -10.25 -12.52 14.29
C ARG A 71 -8.76 -12.70 14.56
N LEU A 72 -8.05 -13.19 13.56
CA LEU A 72 -6.59 -13.30 13.62
C LEU A 72 -5.94 -12.02 13.12
N ALA A 73 -5.07 -11.46 13.93
CA ALA A 73 -4.20 -10.35 13.56
C ALA A 73 -2.73 -10.77 13.62
N LYS A 74 -1.94 -10.32 12.67
CA LYS A 74 -0.47 -10.42 12.67
C LYS A 74 0.14 -9.04 12.81
N ILE A 75 1.23 -8.95 13.57
CA ILE A 75 1.84 -7.69 13.96
C ILE A 75 3.37 -7.83 13.90
N LEU A 76 4.05 -6.85 13.33
CA LEU A 76 5.48 -6.62 13.55
C LEU A 76 5.62 -5.48 14.54
N ALA A 77 6.31 -5.72 15.66
CA ALA A 77 6.46 -4.73 16.71
C ALA A 77 7.84 -4.78 17.36
N GLN A 78 8.29 -3.64 17.84
CA GLN A 78 9.55 -3.50 18.56
C GLN A 78 9.41 -2.53 19.73
N PRO A 79 10.26 -2.69 20.79
CA PRO A 79 10.35 -1.70 21.82
C PRO A 79 11.02 -0.45 21.25
N ALA A 80 10.42 0.70 21.53
CA ALA A 80 10.96 1.98 21.10
C ALA A 80 10.88 3.03 22.19
N ARG A 81 11.60 4.13 22.00
CA ARG A 81 11.58 5.28 22.88
C ARG A 81 11.38 6.54 22.07
N GLN A 82 10.49 7.39 22.53
CA GLN A 82 10.28 8.70 21.92
C GLN A 82 10.66 9.81 22.90
N LYS A 83 11.38 10.79 22.42
CA LYS A 83 11.69 12.00 23.19
C LYS A 83 10.41 12.85 23.30
N ILE A 84 9.97 13.10 24.53
CA ILE A 84 8.76 13.86 24.86
C ILE A 84 9.03 15.21 25.52
N GLY A 85 10.29 15.61 25.60
CA GLY A 85 10.76 16.86 26.17
C GLY A 85 12.28 16.98 26.11
N ALA A 86 12.85 17.98 26.76
CA ALA A 86 14.30 18.20 26.73
C ALA A 86 15.07 16.97 27.27
N ASP A 87 14.62 16.44 28.42
CA ASP A 87 15.33 15.37 29.15
C ASP A 87 14.43 14.15 29.44
N LYS A 88 13.25 14.05 28.81
CA LYS A 88 12.31 12.96 29.05
C LYS A 88 12.12 12.11 27.80
N GLN A 89 12.14 10.81 27.99
CA GLN A 89 11.79 9.82 26.99
C GLN A 89 10.60 8.98 27.48
N ALA A 90 9.72 8.61 26.61
CA ALA A 90 8.67 7.63 26.88
C ALA A 90 8.99 6.34 26.15
N ALA A 91 8.97 5.24 26.88
CA ALA A 91 8.99 3.91 26.30
C ALA A 91 7.63 3.62 25.67
N MET A 92 7.61 2.92 24.54
CA MET A 92 6.40 2.56 23.82
C MET A 92 6.61 1.29 23.02
N LEU A 93 5.51 0.64 22.66
CA LEU A 93 5.50 -0.38 21.62
C LEU A 93 5.32 0.32 20.27
N LEU A 94 6.34 0.24 19.41
CA LEU A 94 6.22 0.64 18.02
C LEU A 94 5.72 -0.55 17.21
N ILE A 95 4.55 -0.41 16.60
CA ILE A 95 4.00 -1.39 15.67
C ILE A 95 4.34 -0.93 14.26
N ASP A 96 5.32 -1.59 13.65
CA ASP A 96 5.79 -1.25 12.31
C ASP A 96 4.73 -1.55 11.26
N LYS A 97 4.05 -2.70 11.42
CA LYS A 97 2.98 -3.13 10.50
C LYS A 97 2.05 -4.10 11.21
N TYR A 98 0.77 -4.02 10.93
CA TYR A 98 -0.20 -5.04 11.32
C TYR A 98 -1.24 -5.28 10.22
N THR A 99 -1.87 -6.46 10.28
CA THR A 99 -3.01 -6.83 9.45
C THR A 99 -3.94 -7.74 10.26
N THR A 100 -5.22 -7.35 10.36
CA THR A 100 -6.30 -8.16 10.93
C THR A 100 -7.13 -8.73 9.81
N TYR A 101 -7.38 -10.03 9.84
CA TYR A 101 -8.15 -10.72 8.81
C TYR A 101 -9.65 -10.68 9.12
N LYS A 102 -10.49 -10.47 8.12
CA LYS A 102 -11.95 -10.44 8.24
C LYS A 102 -12.59 -11.83 8.35
N GLY A 103 -11.82 -12.88 8.22
CA GLY A 103 -12.28 -14.27 8.27
C GLY A 103 -11.07 -15.17 8.07
N THR A 104 -11.28 -16.34 7.52
CA THR A 104 -10.21 -17.33 7.30
C THR A 104 -9.43 -17.15 6.00
N SER A 105 -9.78 -16.16 5.19
CA SER A 105 -9.15 -15.85 3.91
C SER A 105 -8.06 -14.80 4.06
N ASP A 106 -6.91 -15.02 3.45
CA ASP A 106 -5.81 -14.05 3.38
C ASP A 106 -6.15 -12.78 2.59
N ARG A 107 -7.19 -12.85 1.77
CA ARG A 107 -7.60 -11.74 0.88
C ARG A 107 -8.59 -10.79 1.53
N ALA A 108 -9.24 -11.20 2.61
CA ALA A 108 -10.23 -10.40 3.30
C ALA A 108 -9.60 -9.75 4.54
N VAL A 109 -9.22 -8.50 4.43
CA VAL A 109 -8.63 -7.69 5.50
C VAL A 109 -9.73 -6.88 6.20
N GLN A 110 -9.77 -6.96 7.53
CA GLN A 110 -10.65 -6.16 8.39
C GLN A 110 -10.03 -4.78 8.63
N SER A 111 -8.76 -4.77 9.02
CA SER A 111 -7.98 -3.57 9.27
C SER A 111 -6.50 -3.82 9.00
N SER A 112 -5.77 -2.78 8.67
CA SER A 112 -4.31 -2.82 8.55
C SER A 112 -3.74 -1.44 8.81
N GLY A 113 -2.48 -1.38 9.21
CA GLY A 113 -1.79 -0.12 9.42
C GLY A 113 -0.30 -0.31 9.59
N THR A 114 0.38 0.81 9.62
CA THR A 114 1.84 0.91 9.81
C THR A 114 2.17 2.03 10.77
N ASN A 115 3.34 1.95 11.39
CA ASN A 115 3.89 3.01 12.24
C ASN A 115 2.92 3.47 13.35
N THR A 116 2.31 2.51 14.04
CA THR A 116 1.40 2.80 15.17
C THR A 116 2.18 2.83 16.47
N HIS A 117 2.10 3.93 17.19
CA HIS A 117 2.76 4.16 18.47
C HIS A 117 1.79 3.86 19.61
N LEU A 118 2.07 2.83 20.40
CA LEU A 118 1.25 2.46 21.54
C LEU A 118 2.02 2.73 22.83
N TYR A 119 1.63 3.81 23.50
CA TYR A 119 2.20 4.24 24.78
C TYR A 119 1.56 3.52 25.96
N PRO A 120 2.23 3.48 27.12
CA PRO A 120 1.64 2.97 28.36
C PRO A 120 0.31 3.66 28.69
N GLY A 121 -0.68 2.86 29.07
CA GLY A 121 -2.04 3.29 29.37
C GLY A 121 -2.96 3.36 28.14
N LEU A 122 -2.45 3.15 26.92
CA LEU A 122 -3.28 3.16 25.72
C LEU A 122 -3.70 1.74 25.31
N HIS A 123 -4.90 1.64 24.81
CA HIS A 123 -5.50 0.43 24.29
C HIS A 123 -5.46 0.43 22.76
N LEU A 124 -5.19 -0.71 22.15
CA LEU A 124 -5.23 -0.91 20.70
C LEU A 124 -6.36 -1.87 20.36
N SER A 125 -7.30 -1.43 19.51
CA SER A 125 -8.23 -2.32 18.85
C SER A 125 -7.71 -2.68 17.47
N LEU A 126 -7.39 -3.95 17.27
CA LEU A 126 -6.96 -4.49 15.99
C LEU A 126 -8.11 -4.66 15.02
N ASP A 127 -9.33 -4.77 15.53
CA ASP A 127 -10.53 -4.85 14.71
C ASP A 127 -10.91 -3.50 14.10
N PHE A 128 -10.74 -2.41 14.86
CA PHE A 128 -10.91 -1.03 14.35
C PHE A 128 -9.64 -0.47 13.70
N GLY A 129 -8.49 -1.07 13.99
CA GLY A 129 -7.21 -0.64 13.47
C GLY A 129 -6.70 0.68 14.05
N GLN A 130 -7.02 0.98 15.31
CA GLN A 130 -6.64 2.23 15.95
C GLN A 130 -6.53 2.13 17.47
N VAL A 131 -5.84 3.10 18.05
CA VAL A 131 -5.84 3.33 19.49
C VAL A 131 -7.22 3.80 19.92
N VAL A 132 -7.76 3.18 20.97
CA VAL A 132 -9.11 3.43 21.48
C VAL A 132 -9.07 3.78 22.97
N PRO A 133 -10.04 4.54 23.49
CA PRO A 133 -10.22 4.75 24.91
C PRO A 133 -10.52 3.45 25.66
N GLU A 134 -10.16 3.37 26.94
CA GLU A 134 -10.43 2.23 27.81
C GLU A 134 -11.90 1.80 27.80
N ALA A 135 -12.82 2.75 27.79
CA ALA A 135 -14.25 2.50 27.73
C ALA A 135 -14.72 1.72 26.50
N ILE A 136 -14.00 1.84 25.37
CA ILE A 136 -14.25 1.08 24.15
C ILE A 136 -13.64 -0.33 24.27
N GLY A 137 -12.62 -0.51 25.10
CA GLY A 137 -11.91 -1.77 25.27
C GLY A 137 -10.66 -1.83 24.43
N GLY A 138 -10.59 -2.75 23.49
CA GLY A 138 -9.40 -3.04 22.67
C GLY A 138 -8.94 -4.48 22.86
N ASP A 139 -7.92 -4.88 22.10
CA ASP A 139 -7.36 -6.24 22.10
C ASP A 139 -6.03 -6.30 22.85
N LEU A 140 -5.29 -5.22 22.86
CA LEU A 140 -3.99 -5.09 23.54
C LEU A 140 -3.95 -3.81 24.35
N ILE A 141 -3.22 -3.85 25.47
CA ILE A 141 -2.80 -2.70 26.26
C ILE A 141 -1.27 -2.73 26.46
N VAL A 142 -0.66 -1.56 26.47
CA VAL A 142 0.69 -1.37 26.99
C VAL A 142 0.60 -0.79 28.39
N VAL A 143 1.28 -1.41 29.35
CA VAL A 143 1.33 -0.96 30.75
C VAL A 143 2.78 -0.56 31.06
N ALA A 144 2.96 0.54 31.80
CA ALA A 144 4.30 0.94 32.24
C ALA A 144 4.93 -0.13 33.16
N GLY A 145 6.23 -0.28 33.07
CA GLY A 145 6.96 -1.19 33.97
C GLY A 145 6.96 -0.67 35.41
N ASP A 146 6.74 -1.54 36.37
CA ASP A 146 6.63 -1.17 37.79
C ASP A 146 7.92 -0.60 38.37
N LYS A 147 9.07 -1.06 37.89
CA LYS A 147 10.38 -0.72 38.46
C LYS A 147 11.24 0.16 37.54
N ASP A 148 10.99 0.14 36.26
CA ASP A 148 11.72 0.93 35.26
C ASP A 148 10.73 1.72 34.41
N PRO A 149 10.72 3.04 34.48
CA PRO A 149 9.86 3.88 33.65
C PRO A 149 10.17 3.78 32.14
N ASN A 150 11.33 3.19 31.80
CA ASN A 150 11.73 2.94 30.43
C ASN A 150 11.34 1.54 29.93
N ALA A 151 10.71 0.73 30.77
CA ALA A 151 10.19 -0.57 30.42
C ALA A 151 8.66 -0.52 30.31
N PHE A 152 8.11 -1.48 29.59
CA PHE A 152 6.66 -1.68 29.49
C PHE A 152 6.33 -3.16 29.40
N VAL A 153 5.04 -3.46 29.59
CA VAL A 153 4.48 -4.79 29.40
C VAL A 153 3.31 -4.70 28.43
N VAL A 154 3.28 -5.57 27.44
CA VAL A 154 2.15 -5.74 26.51
C VAL A 154 1.26 -6.85 27.03
N LYS A 155 -0.03 -6.59 27.18
CA LYS A 155 -1.02 -7.57 27.65
C LYS A 155 -2.20 -7.67 26.69
N PRO A 156 -2.70 -8.87 26.43
CA PRO A 156 -4.02 -9.03 25.80
C PRO A 156 -5.12 -8.59 26.77
N LEU A 157 -6.22 -8.09 26.23
CA LEU A 157 -7.38 -7.61 26.98
C LEU A 157 -8.58 -8.55 26.81
N LYS A 158 -9.33 -8.76 27.85
CA LYS A 158 -10.55 -9.60 27.87
C LYS A 158 -10.26 -10.99 27.34
N ASP A 159 -10.92 -11.38 26.25
CA ASP A 159 -10.81 -12.70 25.61
C ASP A 159 -9.76 -12.75 24.49
N ALA A 160 -9.07 -11.65 24.24
CA ALA A 160 -7.99 -11.63 23.26
C ALA A 160 -6.83 -12.49 23.75
N LYS A 161 -6.10 -13.10 22.80
CA LYS A 161 -4.94 -13.93 23.09
C LYS A 161 -3.74 -13.46 22.31
N LEU A 162 -2.60 -13.44 22.96
CA LEU A 162 -1.33 -13.00 22.41
C LEU A 162 -0.40 -14.19 22.19
N TYR A 163 0.15 -14.31 20.99
CA TYR A 163 1.13 -15.32 20.61
C TYR A 163 2.37 -14.69 20.03
N VAL A 164 3.49 -15.39 20.06
CA VAL A 164 4.76 -14.96 19.48
C VAL A 164 5.33 -16.03 18.58
N VAL A 165 5.79 -15.63 17.40
CA VAL A 165 6.57 -16.48 16.51
C VAL A 165 8.03 -16.39 16.93
N THR A 166 8.49 -17.36 17.72
CA THR A 166 9.85 -17.37 18.29
C THR A 166 10.89 -18.06 17.42
N LYS A 167 10.47 -18.68 16.32
CA LYS A 167 11.30 -19.34 15.31
C LYS A 167 10.53 -19.47 14.00
N PRO A 168 11.22 -19.58 12.86
CA PRO A 168 10.56 -19.77 11.57
C PRO A 168 9.58 -20.97 11.59
N ILE A 169 8.39 -20.78 11.06
CA ILE A 169 7.38 -21.85 10.96
C ILE A 169 7.80 -22.79 9.84
N ALA A 170 8.02 -24.07 10.17
CA ALA A 170 8.47 -25.07 9.22
C ALA A 170 7.48 -25.26 8.04
N GLY A 171 8.01 -25.45 6.84
CA GLY A 171 7.19 -25.65 5.63
C GLY A 171 6.68 -24.35 4.99
N VAL A 172 6.87 -23.22 5.63
CA VAL A 172 6.69 -21.92 4.98
C VAL A 172 7.97 -21.62 4.21
N VAL A 173 8.05 -22.12 2.99
CA VAL A 173 9.09 -21.70 2.05
C VAL A 173 8.69 -20.31 1.57
N PRO A 174 9.58 -19.29 1.63
CA PRO A 174 9.36 -18.06 0.93
C PRO A 174 9.15 -18.40 -0.54
N LYS A 175 7.91 -18.46 -1.00
CA LYS A 175 7.67 -18.38 -2.44
C LYS A 175 8.27 -17.03 -2.80
N LYS A 176 9.30 -17.05 -3.66
CA LYS A 176 9.83 -15.83 -4.28
C LYS A 176 8.61 -14.99 -4.60
N ALA A 177 8.45 -13.85 -3.93
CA ALA A 177 7.23 -13.05 -4.08
C ALA A 177 7.00 -12.96 -5.57
N PRO A 178 5.85 -13.35 -6.11
CA PRO A 178 5.61 -13.18 -7.52
C PRO A 178 5.93 -11.71 -7.72
N LYS A 179 6.85 -11.39 -8.65
CA LYS A 179 7.11 -10.00 -9.04
C LYS A 179 5.73 -9.41 -9.15
N LEU A 180 5.42 -8.41 -8.33
CA LEU A 180 4.15 -7.70 -8.43
C LEU A 180 4.14 -7.15 -9.85
N VAL A 181 3.59 -7.93 -10.76
CA VAL A 181 3.30 -7.47 -12.11
C VAL A 181 2.05 -6.66 -11.91
N VAL A 182 2.25 -5.38 -11.74
CA VAL A 182 1.16 -4.40 -11.72
C VAL A 182 0.65 -4.31 -13.15
N GLY A 183 -0.28 -5.18 -13.49
CA GLY A 183 -0.85 -5.27 -14.82
C GLY A 183 0.06 -5.93 -15.87
N GLU A 184 -0.41 -6.00 -17.08
CA GLU A 184 0.40 -6.36 -18.25
C GLU A 184 1.44 -5.27 -18.53
N ALA A 185 2.59 -5.66 -19.11
CA ALA A 185 3.58 -4.68 -19.55
C ALA A 185 2.89 -3.74 -20.55
N PHE A 186 2.92 -2.44 -20.26
CA PHE A 186 2.26 -1.45 -21.10
C PHE A 186 2.89 -1.42 -22.49
N GLU A 187 2.07 -1.52 -23.52
CA GLU A 187 2.46 -1.40 -24.91
C GLU A 187 1.75 -0.23 -25.59
N PRO A 188 2.38 0.46 -26.55
CA PRO A 188 1.77 1.59 -27.27
C PRO A 188 0.40 1.27 -27.89
N ARG A 189 0.19 0.02 -28.33
CA ARG A 189 -1.10 -0.45 -28.90
C ARG A 189 -2.28 -0.28 -27.92
N PHE A 190 -2.05 -0.17 -26.61
CA PHE A 190 -3.14 0.06 -25.65
C PHE A 190 -3.80 1.44 -25.81
N PHE A 191 -3.16 2.38 -26.49
CA PHE A 191 -3.82 3.64 -26.86
C PHE A 191 -4.79 3.50 -28.03
N ALA A 192 -4.66 2.47 -28.86
CA ALA A 192 -5.59 2.26 -29.99
C ALA A 192 -7.01 1.99 -29.50
N GLY A 193 -8.00 2.61 -30.10
CA GLY A 193 -9.41 2.39 -29.77
C GLY A 193 -10.30 3.63 -29.95
N ARG A 194 -11.54 3.50 -29.47
CA ARG A 194 -12.56 4.56 -29.49
C ARG A 194 -12.74 5.10 -28.08
N TYR A 195 -12.76 6.42 -27.95
CA TYR A 195 -12.88 7.09 -26.66
C TYR A 195 -13.92 8.20 -26.71
N LYS A 196 -14.64 8.38 -25.62
CA LYS A 196 -15.36 9.62 -25.37
C LYS A 196 -14.40 10.59 -24.69
N LEU A 197 -14.00 11.64 -25.41
CA LEU A 197 -13.11 12.69 -24.91
C LEU A 197 -13.92 13.87 -24.37
N HIS A 198 -13.50 14.39 -23.23
CA HIS A 198 -14.01 15.60 -22.58
C HIS A 198 -12.86 16.55 -22.29
N ASP A 199 -13.02 17.82 -22.65
CA ASP A 199 -12.06 18.89 -22.51
C ASP A 199 -12.68 20.07 -21.75
N ASP A 200 -12.10 20.41 -20.60
CA ASP A 200 -12.50 21.56 -19.76
C ASP A 200 -14.01 21.65 -19.46
N GLY A 201 -14.72 20.50 -19.45
CA GLY A 201 -16.16 20.45 -19.26
C GLY A 201 -16.99 21.19 -20.34
N ARG A 202 -16.37 21.70 -21.40
CA ARG A 202 -17.01 22.53 -22.45
C ARG A 202 -17.06 21.86 -23.80
N ARG A 203 -16.11 20.98 -24.09
CA ARG A 203 -16.04 20.27 -25.36
C ARG A 203 -16.04 18.78 -25.09
N SER A 204 -16.71 18.08 -25.97
CA SER A 204 -16.69 16.64 -25.98
C SER A 204 -16.80 16.13 -27.40
N GLY A 205 -16.40 14.89 -27.58
CA GLY A 205 -16.49 14.24 -28.88
C GLY A 205 -16.00 12.82 -28.85
N MET A 206 -16.09 12.20 -30.01
CA MET A 206 -15.60 10.86 -30.24
C MET A 206 -14.17 10.92 -30.76
N LEU A 207 -13.23 10.38 -30.02
CA LEU A 207 -11.83 10.22 -30.42
C LEU A 207 -11.60 8.77 -30.87
N LYS A 208 -11.23 8.57 -32.11
CA LYS A 208 -10.80 7.28 -32.64
C LYS A 208 -9.31 7.37 -32.95
N VAL A 209 -8.51 6.47 -32.40
CA VAL A 209 -7.07 6.43 -32.59
C VAL A 209 -6.59 5.04 -32.98
N GLU A 210 -5.60 5.04 -33.86
CA GLU A 210 -4.81 3.88 -34.26
C GLU A 210 -3.36 4.13 -33.88
N VAL A 211 -2.63 3.08 -33.53
CA VAL A 211 -1.26 3.18 -33.06
C VAL A 211 -0.43 2.10 -33.74
N ASN A 212 0.68 2.51 -34.32
CA ASN A 212 1.62 1.57 -34.94
C ASN A 212 2.66 1.05 -33.92
N ASP A 213 3.49 0.10 -34.32
CA ASP A 213 4.52 -0.51 -33.49
C ASP A 213 5.59 0.48 -33.02
N ALA A 214 5.79 1.59 -33.71
CA ALA A 214 6.69 2.67 -33.32
C ALA A 214 6.05 3.61 -32.27
N GLY A 215 4.78 3.40 -31.91
CA GLY A 215 4.04 4.23 -30.98
C GLY A 215 3.51 5.54 -31.59
N GLU A 216 3.53 5.67 -32.92
CA GLU A 216 2.92 6.81 -33.61
C GLU A 216 1.41 6.65 -33.62
N ILE A 217 0.71 7.73 -33.33
CA ILE A 217 -0.74 7.80 -33.19
C ILE A 217 -1.33 8.59 -34.35
N THR A 218 -2.31 8.00 -35.00
CA THR A 218 -3.14 8.65 -36.02
C THR A 218 -4.62 8.41 -35.70
N GLY A 219 -5.48 9.29 -36.21
CA GLY A 219 -6.91 9.07 -35.99
C GLY A 219 -7.78 10.27 -36.31
N THR A 220 -9.00 10.24 -35.78
CA THR A 220 -10.01 11.29 -35.96
C THR A 220 -10.66 11.66 -34.64
N PHE A 221 -11.05 12.92 -34.54
CA PHE A 221 -11.90 13.44 -33.47
C PHE A 221 -13.19 13.99 -34.10
N THR A 222 -14.33 13.41 -33.74
CA THR A 222 -15.63 13.91 -34.17
C THR A 222 -16.24 14.73 -33.02
N SER A 223 -16.44 16.01 -33.27
CA SER A 223 -16.95 16.96 -32.25
C SER A 223 -18.46 16.76 -32.02
N ASP A 224 -18.88 16.65 -30.75
CA ASP A 224 -20.31 16.58 -30.41
C ASP A 224 -21.05 17.88 -30.73
N LYS A 225 -20.35 19.00 -30.84
CA LYS A 225 -20.95 20.32 -31.07
C LYS A 225 -21.53 20.46 -32.45
N ASP A 226 -20.80 19.99 -33.45
CA ASP A 226 -21.15 20.24 -34.88
C ASP A 226 -21.01 19.00 -35.78
N GLY A 227 -20.64 17.83 -35.20
CA GLY A 227 -20.48 16.59 -35.95
C GLY A 227 -19.27 16.56 -36.89
N ARG A 228 -18.44 17.58 -36.89
CA ARG A 228 -17.26 17.66 -37.76
C ARG A 228 -16.15 16.76 -37.31
N GLU A 229 -15.44 16.21 -38.26
CA GLU A 229 -14.25 15.39 -38.04
C GLU A 229 -13.00 16.23 -38.20
N TYR A 230 -12.03 15.99 -37.28
CA TYR A 230 -10.74 16.63 -37.25
C TYR A 230 -9.63 15.60 -37.17
N GLU A 231 -8.53 15.87 -37.86
CA GLU A 231 -7.36 15.00 -37.86
C GLU A 231 -6.71 14.95 -36.49
N VAL A 232 -6.28 13.74 -36.09
CA VAL A 232 -5.52 13.48 -34.86
C VAL A 232 -4.18 12.88 -35.23
N GLN A 233 -3.10 13.44 -34.68
CA GLN A 233 -1.74 12.94 -34.80
C GLN A 233 -1.06 12.99 -33.46
N GLY A 234 -0.18 12.02 -33.15
CA GLY A 234 0.52 12.00 -31.89
C GLY A 234 1.52 10.87 -31.77
N LYS A 235 1.97 10.65 -30.54
CA LYS A 235 2.88 9.55 -30.21
C LYS A 235 2.77 9.15 -28.75
N SER A 236 3.09 7.91 -28.47
CA SER A 236 3.37 7.43 -27.11
C SER A 236 4.69 8.05 -26.63
N GLY A 237 4.80 8.26 -25.32
CA GLY A 237 5.93 8.94 -24.69
C GLY A 237 6.85 8.03 -23.88
N THR A 238 7.62 8.65 -23.03
CA THR A 238 8.40 8.02 -21.97
C THR A 238 7.95 8.63 -20.64
N PRO A 239 7.46 7.83 -19.68
CA PRO A 239 7.24 6.37 -19.74
C PRO A 239 6.20 5.94 -20.79
N LYS A 240 6.19 4.67 -21.17
CA LYS A 240 5.36 4.14 -22.29
C LYS A 240 3.85 4.46 -22.19
N HIS A 241 3.32 4.61 -20.98
CA HIS A 241 1.92 4.97 -20.74
C HIS A 241 1.63 6.48 -20.87
N ALA A 242 2.66 7.30 -21.14
CA ALA A 242 2.48 8.70 -21.51
C ALA A 242 2.08 8.82 -22.98
N VAL A 243 1.26 9.81 -23.30
CA VAL A 243 0.81 10.11 -24.65
C VAL A 243 0.78 11.61 -24.90
N THR A 244 1.16 12.01 -26.10
CA THR A 244 0.92 13.36 -26.60
C THR A 244 0.29 13.26 -27.96
N PHE A 245 -0.85 13.92 -28.16
CA PHE A 245 -1.51 14.00 -29.45
C PHE A 245 -2.08 15.40 -29.71
N THR A 246 -2.34 15.69 -30.95
CA THR A 246 -2.90 16.97 -31.39
C THR A 246 -4.19 16.73 -32.16
N ILE A 247 -5.16 17.63 -31.99
CA ILE A 247 -6.34 17.74 -32.82
C ILE A 247 -6.20 19.03 -33.64
N LYS A 248 -6.25 18.88 -34.96
CA LYS A 248 -6.03 19.98 -35.89
C LYS A 248 -7.35 20.57 -36.35
N TYR A 249 -7.72 21.70 -35.79
CA TYR A 249 -8.88 22.49 -36.21
C TYR A 249 -8.54 23.44 -37.37
N PRO A 250 -9.52 23.99 -38.11
CA PRO A 250 -9.27 24.85 -39.25
C PRO A 250 -8.39 26.09 -38.94
N ALA A 251 -8.55 26.66 -37.76
CA ALA A 251 -7.85 27.89 -37.37
C ALA A 251 -6.78 27.69 -36.28
N THR A 252 -6.67 26.51 -35.69
CA THR A 252 -5.77 26.28 -34.57
C THR A 252 -5.54 24.77 -34.32
N THR A 253 -4.51 24.46 -33.57
CA THR A 253 -4.20 23.11 -33.13
C THR A 253 -4.31 23.05 -31.61
N GLN A 254 -4.94 22.01 -31.09
CA GLN A 254 -4.97 21.72 -29.66
C GLN A 254 -4.07 20.54 -29.37
N THR A 255 -3.19 20.70 -28.38
CA THR A 255 -2.26 19.66 -27.95
C THR A 255 -2.75 19.05 -26.63
N PHE A 256 -2.78 17.74 -26.56
CA PHE A 256 -3.15 16.95 -25.41
C PHE A 256 -1.94 16.19 -24.91
N THR A 257 -1.63 16.29 -23.63
CA THR A 257 -0.57 15.53 -22.97
C THR A 257 -1.15 14.84 -21.77
N GLY A 258 -1.05 13.53 -21.72
CA GLY A 258 -1.68 12.75 -20.66
C GLY A 258 -1.07 11.39 -20.46
N TYR A 259 -1.71 10.63 -19.61
CA TYR A 259 -1.31 9.28 -19.26
C TYR A 259 -2.51 8.34 -19.31
N MET A 260 -2.29 7.12 -19.80
CA MET A 260 -3.20 6.03 -19.57
C MET A 260 -2.86 5.41 -18.20
N PHE A 261 -3.76 5.52 -17.24
CA PHE A 261 -3.49 5.14 -15.86
C PHE A 261 -4.36 4.00 -15.34
N SER A 262 -5.33 3.55 -16.12
CA SER A 262 -6.07 2.32 -15.82
C SER A 262 -5.36 1.12 -16.43
N GLY A 263 -5.15 0.06 -15.65
CA GLY A 263 -4.43 -1.16 -16.08
C GLY A 263 -5.09 -1.92 -17.22
N ASP A 264 -6.38 -1.64 -17.47
CA ASP A 264 -7.18 -2.19 -18.57
C ASP A 264 -7.28 -1.27 -19.80
N GLY A 265 -6.53 -0.17 -19.80
CA GLY A 265 -6.49 0.78 -20.91
C GLY A 265 -7.78 1.61 -21.10
N LYS A 266 -8.63 1.70 -20.08
CA LYS A 266 -9.95 2.34 -20.19
C LYS A 266 -9.97 3.85 -20.13
N ALA A 267 -8.95 4.48 -19.56
CA ALA A 267 -8.96 5.92 -19.37
C ALA A 267 -7.62 6.58 -19.64
N ILE A 268 -7.68 7.73 -20.31
CA ILE A 268 -6.56 8.67 -20.48
C ILE A 268 -6.97 9.97 -19.81
N ALA A 269 -6.08 10.61 -19.07
CA ALA A 269 -6.32 11.94 -18.54
C ALA A 269 -5.02 12.76 -18.53
N GLY A 270 -5.17 14.07 -18.53
CA GLY A 270 -4.04 14.99 -18.56
C GLY A 270 -4.45 16.43 -18.82
N THR A 271 -3.59 17.16 -19.52
CA THR A 271 -3.80 18.56 -19.89
C THR A 271 -3.96 18.73 -21.39
N ALA A 272 -4.85 19.64 -21.77
CA ALA A 272 -5.07 20.08 -23.12
C ALA A 272 -4.65 21.56 -23.24
N LYS A 273 -3.82 21.87 -24.21
CA LYS A 273 -3.36 23.24 -24.48
C LYS A 273 -3.82 23.71 -25.86
N MET A 274 -4.44 24.89 -25.89
CA MET A 274 -4.83 25.55 -27.12
C MET A 274 -4.42 27.04 -27.03
N VAL A 275 -3.53 27.50 -27.91
CA VAL A 275 -2.92 28.81 -27.87
C VAL A 275 -2.25 28.99 -26.50
N GLU A 276 -2.66 29.98 -25.73
CA GLU A 276 -2.12 30.34 -24.40
C GLU A 276 -2.90 29.70 -23.24
N ARG A 277 -3.97 28.94 -23.54
CA ARG A 277 -4.88 28.35 -22.51
C ARG A 277 -4.59 26.89 -22.31
N GLU A 278 -4.55 26.50 -21.07
CA GLU A 278 -4.42 25.13 -20.62
C GLU A 278 -5.66 24.73 -19.83
N ALA A 279 -6.13 23.50 -20.03
CA ALA A 279 -7.30 22.93 -19.38
C ALA A 279 -7.06 21.44 -19.10
N ALA A 280 -7.82 20.86 -18.19
CA ALA A 280 -7.81 19.42 -17.98
C ALA A 280 -8.63 18.71 -19.05
N PHE A 281 -8.23 17.50 -19.41
CA PHE A 281 -9.04 16.58 -20.22
C PHE A 281 -9.04 15.19 -19.64
N TYR A 282 -10.05 14.44 -20.04
CA TYR A 282 -10.06 12.99 -19.88
C TYR A 282 -10.76 12.33 -21.09
N ALA A 283 -10.37 11.11 -21.36
CA ALA A 283 -10.97 10.29 -22.40
C ALA A 283 -11.22 8.88 -21.87
N VAL A 284 -12.46 8.40 -22.00
CA VAL A 284 -12.88 7.08 -21.55
C VAL A 284 -13.10 6.19 -22.76
N ARG A 285 -12.48 5.01 -22.76
CA ARG A 285 -12.65 4.02 -23.83
C ARG A 285 -14.07 3.54 -23.87
N LEU A 286 -14.61 3.43 -25.06
CA LEU A 286 -15.90 2.80 -25.32
C LEU A 286 -15.67 1.32 -25.58
N GLU A 287 -16.55 0.49 -25.03
CA GLU A 287 -16.62 -0.93 -25.38
C GLU A 287 -17.21 -1.03 -26.79
N ASP A 288 -16.63 -1.88 -27.63
CA ASP A 288 -17.10 -2.16 -29.00
C ASP A 288 -18.40 -2.96 -28.99
#